data_76b3151936b83e479b37f8f7625f652e
#
_entry.id   76b3151936b83e479b37f8f7625f652e
#
_cell.length_a   1.000
_cell.length_b   1.000
_cell.length_c   1.000
_cell.angle_alpha   90.00
_cell.angle_beta   90.00
_cell.angle_gamma   90.00
#
_symmetry.space_group_name_H-M   'P 1'
#
loop_
_entity.id
_entity.type
_entity.pdbx_description
1 polymer ?
#
loop_
_entity_poly.entity_id
_entity_poly.type
_entity_poly.pdbx_seq_one_letter_code
_entity_poly.pdbx_strand_id
1 'polypeptide(L)'
;MKKYILSLDEGTTSARAILFDRSGNVVSSAQHEFTQIYPTGGYVEHNPLEIYSAQYSSLIEAITKIGAEAHEIAAVGITNQRETVIVWDKNTGEPVYNAIVWQCRRTADAIEQLKEGYGELIRQKTGLIADAYFSASKIKW
;
A
#
# COMPACT_ATOMS: atom_id res chain seq x y z
N MET A 1 -12.91 20.89 -19.45
CA MET A 1 -13.10 21.51 -18.12
C MET A 1 -12.85 20.45 -17.07
N LYS A 2 -12.20 20.78 -15.95
CA LYS A 2 -11.96 19.82 -14.84
C LYS A 2 -13.27 19.45 -14.18
N LYS A 3 -13.62 18.16 -14.15
CA LYS A 3 -14.91 17.65 -13.68
C LYS A 3 -14.77 16.71 -12.47
N TYR A 4 -13.65 15.97 -12.38
CA TYR A 4 -13.50 14.84 -11.47
C TYR A 4 -12.27 14.96 -10.58
N ILE A 5 -12.34 14.34 -9.40
CA ILE A 5 -11.20 13.98 -8.56
C ILE A 5 -11.09 12.47 -8.60
N LEU A 6 -9.89 11.95 -8.80
CA LEU A 6 -9.58 10.52 -8.77
C LEU A 6 -8.94 10.17 -7.43
N SER A 7 -9.46 9.15 -6.76
CA SER A 7 -8.86 8.52 -5.59
C SER A 7 -8.29 7.16 -5.96
N LEU A 8 -7.03 6.92 -5.64
CA LEU A 8 -6.38 5.61 -5.70
C LEU A 8 -6.20 5.08 -4.28
N ASP A 9 -6.79 3.93 -3.99
CA ASP A 9 -6.82 3.33 -2.66
C ASP A 9 -6.13 1.95 -2.70
N GLU A 10 -4.91 1.90 -2.18
CA GLU A 10 -4.11 0.69 -2.03
C GLU A 10 -4.46 -0.02 -0.73
N GLY A 11 -5.43 -0.93 -0.79
CA GLY A 11 -5.81 -1.76 0.35
C GLY A 11 -4.89 -2.97 0.54
N THR A 12 -5.14 -3.74 1.60
CA THR A 12 -4.33 -4.94 1.92
C THR A 12 -4.61 -6.11 0.99
N THR A 13 -5.82 -6.22 0.45
CA THR A 13 -6.24 -7.36 -0.38
C THR A 13 -6.59 -6.99 -1.80
N SER A 14 -6.73 -5.70 -2.07
CA SER A 14 -7.17 -5.18 -3.37
C SER A 14 -6.77 -3.72 -3.53
N ALA A 15 -6.62 -3.29 -4.76
CA ALA A 15 -6.46 -1.90 -5.15
C ALA A 15 -7.76 -1.36 -5.75
N ARG A 16 -8.09 -0.12 -5.46
CA ARG A 16 -9.33 0.54 -5.89
C ARG A 16 -9.06 1.89 -6.52
N ALA A 17 -9.87 2.26 -7.50
CA ALA A 17 -9.94 3.60 -8.05
C ALA A 17 -11.38 4.11 -7.99
N ILE A 18 -11.57 5.35 -7.55
CA ILE A 18 -12.89 5.99 -7.41
C ILE A 18 -12.82 7.37 -8.04
N LEU A 19 -13.78 7.70 -8.90
CA LEU A 19 -13.97 9.05 -9.40
C LEU A 19 -15.12 9.73 -8.66
N PHE A 20 -14.85 10.93 -8.22
CA PHE A 20 -15.83 11.82 -7.58
C PHE A 20 -16.13 13.03 -8.48
N ASP A 21 -17.37 13.43 -8.53
CA ASP A 21 -17.79 14.70 -9.15
C ASP A 21 -17.45 15.92 -8.25
N ARG A 22 -17.79 17.11 -8.70
CA ARG A 22 -17.57 18.36 -7.95
C ARG A 22 -18.40 18.45 -6.66
N SER A 23 -19.47 17.68 -6.58
CA SER A 23 -20.35 17.64 -5.41
C SER A 23 -19.93 16.56 -4.39
N GLY A 24 -18.88 15.79 -4.70
CA GLY A 24 -18.38 14.69 -3.86
C GLY A 24 -19.14 13.38 -4.05
N ASN A 25 -19.99 13.27 -5.07
CA ASN A 25 -20.65 12.01 -5.38
C ASN A 25 -19.71 11.06 -6.12
N VAL A 26 -19.78 9.77 -5.79
CA VAL A 26 -19.09 8.72 -6.56
C VAL A 26 -19.79 8.57 -7.91
N VAL A 27 -19.06 8.80 -9.00
CA VAL A 27 -19.57 8.64 -10.37
C VAL A 27 -19.06 7.41 -11.08
N SER A 28 -17.92 6.88 -10.61
CA SER A 28 -17.36 5.60 -11.10
C SER A 28 -16.46 4.98 -10.05
N SER A 29 -16.37 3.66 -10.05
CA SER A 29 -15.37 2.92 -9.25
C SER A 29 -15.02 1.60 -9.92
N ALA A 30 -13.79 1.15 -9.66
CA ALA A 30 -13.30 -0.17 -10.00
C ALA A 30 -12.36 -0.69 -8.90
N GLN A 31 -12.28 -2.01 -8.78
CA GLN A 31 -11.45 -2.67 -7.77
C GLN A 31 -10.93 -3.99 -8.33
N HIS A 32 -9.64 -4.26 -8.10
CA HIS A 32 -8.99 -5.51 -8.46
C HIS A 32 -8.28 -6.09 -7.24
N GLU A 33 -8.49 -7.37 -7.00
CA GLU A 33 -7.79 -8.13 -5.97
C GLU A 33 -6.42 -8.56 -6.48
N PHE A 34 -5.49 -8.87 -5.54
CA PHE A 34 -4.19 -9.44 -5.83
C PHE A 34 -3.86 -10.57 -4.85
N THR A 35 -2.90 -11.42 -5.26
CA THR A 35 -2.55 -12.64 -4.53
C THR A 35 -1.97 -12.33 -3.16
N GLN A 36 -2.50 -13.02 -2.13
CA GLN A 36 -1.95 -13.02 -0.78
C GLN A 36 -0.98 -14.20 -0.66
N ILE A 37 0.28 -13.96 -0.29
CA ILE A 37 1.33 -14.97 -0.23
C ILE A 37 1.68 -15.24 1.22
N TYR A 38 1.63 -16.51 1.64
CA TYR A 38 1.93 -16.97 3.00
C TYR A 38 3.04 -18.03 2.94
N PRO A 39 4.33 -17.64 2.84
CA PRO A 39 5.44 -18.60 2.64
C PRO A 39 5.61 -19.59 3.79
N THR A 40 5.38 -19.13 5.03
CA THR A 40 5.43 -19.94 6.25
C THR A 40 4.61 -19.28 7.37
N GLY A 41 4.46 -19.93 8.50
CA GLY A 41 3.67 -19.42 9.63
C GLY A 41 4.08 -18.00 10.05
N GLY A 42 3.12 -17.08 10.09
CA GLY A 42 3.33 -15.69 10.46
C GLY A 42 3.96 -14.78 9.38
N TYR A 43 4.35 -15.33 8.22
CA TYR A 43 4.83 -14.54 7.09
C TYR A 43 3.67 -14.13 6.19
N VAL A 44 3.66 -12.87 5.79
CA VAL A 44 2.67 -12.31 4.85
C VAL A 44 3.39 -11.46 3.83
N GLU A 45 3.22 -11.78 2.56
CA GLU A 45 3.87 -11.12 1.43
C GLU A 45 2.89 -10.83 0.30
N HIS A 46 3.23 -9.85 -0.51
CA HIS A 46 2.56 -9.60 -1.79
C HIS A 46 3.59 -9.45 -2.91
N ASN A 47 3.17 -9.75 -4.14
CA ASN A 47 3.97 -9.42 -5.32
C ASN A 47 3.78 -7.93 -5.65
N PRO A 48 4.84 -7.09 -5.59
CA PRO A 48 4.73 -5.66 -5.89
C PRO A 48 4.20 -5.35 -7.28
N LEU A 49 4.53 -6.17 -8.27
CA LEU A 49 4.07 -5.97 -9.64
C LEU A 49 2.57 -6.31 -9.81
N GLU A 50 2.05 -7.27 -9.03
CA GLU A 50 0.59 -7.53 -8.99
C GLU A 50 -0.16 -6.35 -8.35
N ILE A 51 0.35 -5.78 -7.26
CA ILE A 51 -0.22 -4.59 -6.62
C ILE A 51 -0.30 -3.45 -7.64
N TYR A 52 0.81 -3.16 -8.32
CA TYR A 52 0.87 -2.13 -9.35
C TYR A 52 -0.12 -2.39 -10.49
N SER A 53 -0.17 -3.62 -11.00
CA SER A 53 -1.08 -4.03 -12.07
C SER A 53 -2.54 -3.88 -11.65
N ALA A 54 -2.91 -4.31 -10.44
CA ALA A 54 -4.25 -4.19 -9.90
C ALA A 54 -4.68 -2.71 -9.77
N GLN A 55 -3.79 -1.84 -9.26
CA GLN A 55 -4.07 -0.42 -9.15
C GLN A 55 -4.20 0.25 -10.52
N TYR A 56 -3.31 -0.08 -11.45
CA TYR A 56 -3.38 0.45 -12.81
C TYR A 56 -4.65 0.00 -13.54
N SER A 57 -5.02 -1.27 -13.41
CA SER A 57 -6.27 -1.81 -13.98
C SER A 57 -7.50 -1.13 -13.39
N SER A 58 -7.54 -0.94 -12.07
CA SER A 58 -8.63 -0.22 -11.39
C SER A 58 -8.75 1.22 -11.88
N LEU A 59 -7.62 1.90 -12.06
CA LEU A 59 -7.57 3.27 -12.60
C LEU A 59 -8.18 3.33 -14.01
N ILE A 60 -7.69 2.50 -14.92
CA ILE A 60 -8.15 2.50 -16.32
C ILE A 60 -9.63 2.14 -16.41
N GLU A 61 -10.05 1.11 -15.69
CA GLU A 61 -11.45 0.67 -15.67
C GLU A 61 -12.38 1.77 -15.15
N ALA A 62 -12.04 2.41 -14.03
CA ALA A 62 -12.87 3.47 -13.44
C ALA A 62 -13.05 4.66 -14.39
N ILE A 63 -12.00 5.07 -15.09
CA ILE A 63 -12.04 6.15 -16.08
C ILE A 63 -12.88 5.75 -17.30
N THR A 64 -12.64 4.54 -17.83
CA THR A 64 -13.27 4.05 -19.05
C THR A 64 -14.78 3.85 -18.89
N LYS A 65 -15.22 3.37 -17.72
CA LYS A 65 -16.65 3.14 -17.41
C LYS A 65 -17.55 4.35 -17.70
N ILE A 66 -17.05 5.55 -17.53
CA ILE A 66 -17.81 6.79 -17.76
C ILE A 66 -17.30 7.60 -18.94
N GLY A 67 -16.33 7.07 -19.70
CA GLY A 67 -15.73 7.77 -20.84
C GLY A 67 -15.01 9.07 -20.44
N ALA A 68 -14.48 9.15 -19.21
CA ALA A 68 -13.77 10.34 -18.76
C ALA A 68 -12.40 10.44 -19.46
N GLU A 69 -12.00 11.67 -19.74
CA GLU A 69 -10.70 11.97 -20.34
C GLU A 69 -9.72 12.52 -19.31
N ALA A 70 -8.41 12.26 -19.49
CA ALA A 70 -7.38 12.70 -18.54
C ALA A 70 -7.43 14.20 -18.24
N HIS A 71 -7.75 15.03 -19.22
CA HIS A 71 -7.88 16.48 -19.04
C HIS A 71 -9.05 16.90 -18.14
N GLU A 72 -10.02 16.02 -17.90
CA GLU A 72 -11.17 16.24 -17.02
C GLU A 72 -10.86 15.93 -15.55
N ILE A 73 -9.74 15.21 -15.26
CA ILE A 73 -9.28 14.93 -13.91
C ILE A 73 -8.60 16.17 -13.33
N ALA A 74 -9.13 16.69 -12.24
CA ALA A 74 -8.63 17.89 -11.58
C ALA A 74 -7.42 17.58 -10.67
N ALA A 75 -7.49 16.48 -9.94
CA ALA A 75 -6.47 16.04 -9.01
C ALA A 75 -6.55 14.51 -8.81
N VAL A 76 -5.44 13.95 -8.34
CA VAL A 76 -5.34 12.56 -7.92
C VAL A 76 -4.96 12.53 -6.45
N GLY A 77 -5.75 11.84 -5.62
CA GLY A 77 -5.42 11.50 -4.25
C GLY A 77 -4.99 10.05 -4.17
N ILE A 78 -3.96 9.76 -3.38
CA ILE A 78 -3.43 8.41 -3.22
C ILE A 78 -3.39 8.08 -1.73
N THR A 79 -3.92 6.92 -1.35
CA THR A 79 -3.67 6.30 -0.05
C THR A 79 -2.97 4.96 -0.25
N ASN A 80 -2.00 4.67 0.62
CA ASN A 80 -1.15 3.50 0.52
C ASN A 80 -1.55 2.40 1.51
N GLN A 81 -0.97 1.23 1.32
CA GLN A 81 -0.94 0.16 2.31
C GLN A 81 0.17 0.48 3.32
N ARG A 82 -0.18 1.19 4.42
CA ARG A 82 0.77 1.68 5.42
C ARG A 82 1.61 0.54 6.01
N GLU A 83 2.89 0.80 6.28
CA GLU A 83 3.88 -0.09 6.90
C GLU A 83 4.23 -1.34 6.07
N THR A 84 3.59 -1.58 4.94
CA THR A 84 4.05 -2.57 3.97
C THR A 84 5.30 -2.04 3.28
N VAL A 85 6.36 -2.86 3.22
CA VAL A 85 7.68 -2.47 2.72
C VAL A 85 7.94 -3.08 1.36
N ILE A 86 8.33 -2.22 0.42
CA ILE A 86 8.85 -2.62 -0.90
C ILE A 86 10.20 -1.97 -1.08
N VAL A 87 11.20 -2.75 -1.51
CA VAL A 87 12.51 -2.26 -1.94
C VAL A 87 12.70 -2.65 -3.40
N TRP A 88 13.13 -1.70 -4.23
CA TRP A 88 13.34 -1.93 -5.66
C TRP A 88 14.65 -1.30 -6.15
N ASP A 89 15.17 -1.81 -7.24
CA ASP A 89 16.32 -1.20 -7.93
C ASP A 89 15.87 0.09 -8.63
N LYS A 90 16.50 1.20 -8.29
CA LYS A 90 16.11 2.53 -8.80
C LYS A 90 16.32 2.73 -10.31
N ASN A 91 17.17 1.90 -10.93
CA ASN A 91 17.50 2.02 -12.35
C ASN A 91 16.58 1.17 -13.22
N THR A 92 16.18 -0.01 -12.71
CA THR A 92 15.32 -0.96 -13.45
C THR A 92 13.87 -0.89 -13.05
N GLY A 93 13.57 -0.43 -11.83
CA GLY A 93 12.21 -0.48 -11.24
C GLY A 93 11.83 -1.86 -10.70
N GLU A 94 12.71 -2.87 -10.84
CA GLU A 94 12.42 -4.22 -10.40
C GLU A 94 12.49 -4.36 -8.87
N PRO A 95 11.48 -4.97 -8.23
CA PRO A 95 11.53 -5.24 -6.80
C PRO A 95 12.58 -6.29 -6.49
N VAL A 96 13.38 -6.06 -5.44
CA VAL A 96 14.43 -7.01 -5.01
C VAL A 96 13.87 -8.19 -4.22
N TYR A 97 12.66 -8.06 -3.71
CA TYR A 97 11.94 -9.07 -2.94
C TYR A 97 10.43 -8.78 -2.97
N ASN A 98 9.61 -9.75 -2.56
CA ASN A 98 8.18 -9.51 -2.33
C ASN A 98 7.96 -8.38 -1.32
N ALA A 99 6.88 -7.66 -1.45
CA ALA A 99 6.42 -6.70 -0.44
C ALA A 99 6.21 -7.44 0.90
N ILE A 100 6.87 -6.99 1.96
CA ILE A 100 6.64 -7.52 3.32
C ILE A 100 5.50 -6.74 3.92
N VAL A 101 4.36 -7.42 4.11
CA VAL A 101 3.10 -6.79 4.52
C VAL A 101 3.14 -6.38 6.00
N TRP A 102 2.41 -5.34 6.35
CA TRP A 102 2.29 -4.83 7.72
C TRP A 102 1.86 -5.91 8.75
N GLN A 103 1.07 -6.89 8.32
CA GLN A 103 0.63 -8.02 9.14
C GLN A 103 1.73 -9.05 9.42
N CYS A 104 2.85 -9.01 8.66
CA CYS A 104 3.90 -10.00 8.75
C CYS A 104 4.60 -9.99 10.10
N ARG A 105 4.74 -11.16 10.73
CA ARG A 105 5.36 -11.33 12.04
C ARG A 105 6.79 -11.85 12.01
N ARG A 106 7.45 -11.92 10.82
CA ARG A 106 8.82 -12.47 10.66
C ARG A 106 9.88 -11.77 11.51
N THR A 107 9.65 -10.54 11.92
CA THR A 107 10.58 -9.76 12.74
C THR A 107 10.16 -9.68 14.21
N ALA A 108 9.14 -10.47 14.65
CA ALA A 108 8.60 -10.38 16.00
C ALA A 108 9.68 -10.64 17.08
N ASP A 109 10.48 -11.72 16.92
CA ASP A 109 11.52 -12.07 17.90
C ASP A 109 12.58 -10.98 18.02
N ALA A 110 13.01 -10.39 16.89
CA ALA A 110 13.96 -9.27 16.90
C ALA A 110 13.37 -8.02 17.57
N ILE A 111 12.08 -7.79 17.44
CA ILE A 111 11.38 -6.69 18.11
C ILE A 111 11.26 -6.93 19.61
N GLU A 112 10.99 -8.16 20.07
CA GLU A 112 10.97 -8.45 21.52
C GLU A 112 12.35 -8.18 22.14
N GLN A 113 13.44 -8.61 21.51
CA GLN A 113 14.79 -8.26 21.95
C GLN A 113 15.05 -6.74 21.96
N LEU A 114 14.57 -6.03 20.96
CA LEU A 114 14.70 -4.58 20.89
C LEU A 114 13.96 -3.86 22.04
N LYS A 115 12.79 -4.37 22.42
CA LYS A 115 11.99 -3.82 23.52
C LYS A 115 12.72 -3.85 24.85
N GLU A 116 13.48 -4.92 25.14
CA GLU A 116 14.21 -5.09 26.40
C GLU A 116 15.24 -3.94 26.62
N GLY A 117 15.91 -3.51 25.55
CA GLY A 117 16.94 -2.46 25.65
C GLY A 117 16.48 -1.05 25.31
N TYR A 118 15.51 -0.93 24.39
CA TYR A 118 15.17 0.37 23.77
C TYR A 118 13.67 0.69 23.75
N GLY A 119 12.82 -0.16 24.30
CA GLY A 119 11.36 0.01 24.21
C GLY A 119 10.88 1.35 24.76
N GLU A 120 11.37 1.75 25.95
CA GLU A 120 11.01 3.03 26.57
C GLU A 120 11.55 4.24 25.76
N LEU A 121 12.78 4.16 25.25
CA LEU A 121 13.35 5.20 24.39
C LEU A 121 12.51 5.41 23.12
N ILE A 122 12.10 4.30 22.48
CA ILE A 122 11.25 4.35 21.28
C ILE A 122 9.93 5.04 21.63
N ARG A 123 9.29 4.63 22.72
CA ARG A 123 8.04 5.22 23.17
C ARG A 123 8.16 6.72 23.46
N GLN A 124 9.20 7.14 24.15
CA GLN A 124 9.44 8.56 24.43
C GLN A 124 9.68 9.39 23.18
N LYS A 125 10.39 8.84 22.19
CA LYS A 125 10.74 9.56 20.96
C LYS A 125 9.62 9.58 19.92
N THR A 126 8.77 8.56 19.88
CA THR A 126 7.79 8.36 18.80
C THR A 126 6.33 8.37 19.28
N GLY A 127 6.08 8.16 20.58
CA GLY A 127 4.75 7.87 21.10
C GLY A 127 4.24 6.48 20.81
N LEU A 128 5.04 5.64 20.12
CA LEU A 128 4.64 4.31 19.66
C LEU A 128 5.30 3.21 20.50
N ILE A 129 4.65 2.04 20.55
CA ILE A 129 5.25 0.82 21.09
C ILE A 129 5.99 0.11 19.97
N ALA A 130 7.21 -0.37 20.22
CA ALA A 130 7.95 -1.17 19.22
C ALA A 130 7.14 -2.42 18.86
N ASP A 131 6.88 -2.62 17.57
CA ASP A 131 6.13 -3.78 17.06
C ASP A 131 6.62 -4.16 15.65
N ALA A 132 6.49 -5.45 15.31
CA ALA A 132 6.78 -5.97 13.98
C ALA A 132 5.85 -5.40 12.88
N TYR A 133 4.78 -4.72 13.28
CA TYR A 133 3.92 -3.95 12.38
C TYR A 133 4.71 -2.90 11.58
N PHE A 134 5.65 -2.19 12.22
CA PHE A 134 6.35 -1.06 11.65
C PHE A 134 7.44 -1.46 10.64
N SER A 135 7.71 -0.57 9.68
CA SER A 135 8.57 -0.80 8.53
C SER A 135 10.04 -1.05 8.87
N ALA A 136 10.58 -0.39 9.91
CA ALA A 136 12.02 -0.39 10.19
C ALA A 136 12.62 -1.79 10.38
N SER A 137 11.93 -2.68 11.12
CA SER A 137 12.40 -4.06 11.32
C SER A 137 12.38 -4.88 10.06
N LYS A 138 11.42 -4.65 9.16
CA LYS A 138 11.32 -5.31 7.85
C LYS A 138 12.44 -4.88 6.91
N ILE A 139 12.77 -3.58 6.90
CA ILE A 139 13.90 -3.05 6.11
C ILE A 139 15.23 -3.66 6.60
N LYS A 140 15.39 -3.79 7.93
CA LYS A 140 16.59 -4.41 8.50
C LYS A 140 16.71 -5.90 8.12
N TRP A 141 15.61 -6.63 8.12
CA TRP A 141 15.54 -8.05 7.74
C TRP A 141 16.00 -8.27 6.32
#